data_cdaaf5d9d486211880fe56a822c64779
#
_entry.id   cdaaf5d9d486211880fe56a822c64779
#
_cell.length_a   1.000
_cell.length_b   1.000
_cell.length_c   1.000
_cell.angle_alpha   90.00
_cell.angle_beta   90.00
_cell.angle_gamma   90.00
#
_symmetry.space_group_name_H-M   'P 1'
#
loop_
_entity.id
_entity.type
_entity.pdbx_description
1 polymer ?
#
loop_
_entity_poly.entity_id
_entity_poly.type
_entity_poly.pdbx_seq_one_letter_code
_entity_poly.pdbx_strand_id
1 'polypeptide(L)'
;MGCAKDIVEHAAAPRFLFSDFPLGNAAGKPHDPSSQAFTLDLALRVLESSPAARTTVQSPLQWSEDHSWKQDYSNPALLPPDELARRRAEFDAQKAIARGLRE
;
A
#
# COMPACT_ATOMS: atom_id res chain seq x y z
N MET A 1 3.93 4.21 7.66
CA MET A 1 2.85 3.22 7.50
C MET A 1 2.62 2.90 6.04
N GLY A 2 2.25 1.68 5.72
CA GLY A 2 2.07 1.25 4.33
C GLY A 2 1.57 -0.19 4.19
N CYS A 3 1.37 -0.61 2.94
CA CYS A 3 0.84 -1.92 2.56
C CYS A 3 1.84 -2.79 1.77
N ALA A 4 3.07 -2.34 1.57
CA ALA A 4 4.11 -3.04 0.82
C ALA A 4 5.29 -3.38 1.74
N LYS A 5 5.16 -4.46 2.51
CA LYS A 5 6.12 -4.85 3.55
C LYS A 5 7.52 -5.14 2.99
N ASP A 6 7.59 -5.94 1.95
CA ASP A 6 8.84 -6.35 1.31
C ASP A 6 9.66 -5.17 0.76
N ILE A 7 9.01 -4.23 0.10
CA ILE A 7 9.66 -3.04 -0.46
C ILE A 7 10.21 -2.16 0.65
N VAL A 8 9.43 -1.91 1.70
CA VAL A 8 9.83 -1.02 2.80
C VAL A 8 10.93 -1.65 3.65
N GLU A 9 10.87 -2.95 3.92
CA GLU A 9 11.93 -3.67 4.62
C GLU A 9 13.22 -3.72 3.80
N HIS A 10 13.14 -3.91 2.49
CA HIS A 10 14.29 -3.85 1.60
C HIS A 10 14.94 -2.46 1.59
N ALA A 11 14.14 -1.40 1.61
CA ALA A 11 14.62 -0.02 1.72
C ALA A 11 15.19 0.32 3.11
N ALA A 12 15.14 -0.60 4.07
CA ALA A 12 15.67 -0.46 5.42
C ALA A 12 15.06 0.72 6.20
N ALA A 13 13.76 0.97 6.06
CA ALA A 13 13.07 1.99 6.85
C ALA A 13 13.25 1.76 8.35
N PRO A 14 13.56 2.81 9.13
CA PRO A 14 13.88 2.65 10.56
C PRO A 14 12.70 2.19 11.40
N ARG A 15 11.48 2.58 11.03
CA ARG A 15 10.23 2.18 11.67
C ARG A 15 9.16 2.03 10.61
N PHE A 16 8.36 0.97 10.72
CA PHE A 16 7.30 0.71 9.76
C PHE A 16 6.09 0.07 10.42
N LEU A 17 4.92 0.64 10.18
CA LEU A 17 3.64 -0.01 10.44
C LEU A 17 3.12 -0.61 9.15
N PHE A 18 2.99 -1.91 9.11
CA PHE A 18 2.45 -2.67 7.99
C PHE A 18 0.96 -2.95 8.19
N SER A 19 0.15 -2.56 7.23
CA SER A 19 -1.26 -2.97 7.12
C SER A 19 -1.42 -3.92 5.94
N ASP A 20 -1.91 -5.13 6.20
CA ASP A 20 -2.16 -6.14 5.15
C ASP A 20 -3.45 -5.81 4.40
N PHE A 21 -3.40 -4.69 3.69
CA PHE A 21 -4.50 -4.09 2.91
C PHE A 21 -4.08 -3.93 1.45
N PRO A 22 -5.03 -3.81 0.52
CA PRO A 22 -4.71 -3.45 -0.86
C PRO A 22 -3.91 -2.15 -0.94
N LEU A 23 -2.95 -2.09 -1.86
CA LEU A 23 -2.12 -0.89 -2.07
C LEU A 23 -2.98 0.37 -2.25
N GLY A 24 -2.55 1.46 -1.62
CA GLY A 24 -3.30 2.71 -1.58
C GLY A 24 -4.13 2.93 -0.32
N ASN A 25 -4.28 1.90 0.54
CA ASN A 25 -5.10 1.97 1.76
C ASN A 25 -4.25 1.95 3.05
N ALA A 26 -3.09 2.59 3.01
CA ALA A 26 -2.13 2.58 4.11
C ALA A 26 -2.64 3.23 5.41
N ALA A 27 -3.61 4.12 5.32
CA ALA A 27 -4.16 4.86 6.45
C ALA A 27 -5.48 4.28 7.00
N GLY A 28 -5.86 3.08 6.58
CA GLY A 28 -7.12 2.43 6.98
C GLY A 28 -8.07 2.22 5.82
N LYS A 29 -9.25 1.68 6.11
CA LYS A 29 -10.27 1.39 5.10
C LYS A 29 -10.98 2.67 4.64
N PRO A 30 -11.34 2.79 3.35
CA PRO A 30 -12.19 3.88 2.86
C PRO A 30 -13.52 3.93 3.63
N HIS A 31 -13.99 5.14 3.91
CA HIS A 31 -15.26 5.37 4.60
C HIS A 31 -15.40 4.70 5.97
N ASP A 32 -14.28 4.34 6.61
CA ASP A 32 -14.24 3.72 7.93
C ASP A 32 -13.33 4.54 8.87
N PRO A 33 -13.87 5.61 9.50
CA PRO A 33 -13.10 6.45 10.40
C PRO A 33 -12.47 5.72 11.58
N SER A 34 -13.09 4.64 12.06
CA SER A 34 -12.55 3.88 13.18
C SER A 34 -11.26 3.13 12.81
N SER A 35 -11.21 2.50 11.64
CA SER A 35 -9.96 1.86 11.16
C SER A 35 -8.86 2.88 10.87
N GLN A 36 -9.24 4.06 10.39
CA GLN A 36 -8.31 5.16 10.10
C GLN A 36 -7.71 5.72 11.39
N ALA A 37 -8.53 6.00 12.39
CA ALA A 37 -8.08 6.46 13.70
C ALA A 37 -7.20 5.43 14.40
N PHE A 38 -7.58 4.15 14.36
CA PHE A 38 -6.77 3.06 14.92
C PHE A 38 -5.40 2.97 14.25
N THR A 39 -5.35 3.02 12.92
CA THR A 39 -4.10 2.93 12.15
C THR A 39 -3.17 4.10 12.46
N LEU A 40 -3.69 5.32 12.54
CA LEU A 40 -2.90 6.50 12.90
C LEU A 40 -2.36 6.41 14.33
N ASP A 41 -3.20 6.05 15.31
CA ASP A 41 -2.80 5.89 16.70
C ASP A 41 -1.68 4.84 16.84
N LEU A 42 -1.83 3.69 16.17
CA LEU A 42 -0.83 2.64 16.17
C LEU A 42 0.49 3.11 15.51
N ALA A 43 0.41 3.87 14.42
CA ALA A 43 1.60 4.41 13.78
C ALA A 43 2.37 5.37 14.70
N LEU A 44 1.68 6.22 15.45
CA LEU A 44 2.30 7.10 16.44
C LEU A 44 2.93 6.32 17.60
N ARG A 45 2.28 5.27 18.06
CA ARG A 45 2.85 4.37 19.08
C ARG A 45 4.11 3.66 18.59
N VAL A 46 4.13 3.20 17.35
CA VAL A 46 5.34 2.61 16.75
C VAL A 46 6.47 3.63 16.66
N LEU A 47 6.14 4.88 16.33
CA LEU A 47 7.11 5.97 16.30
C LEU A 47 7.77 6.19 17.67
N GLU A 48 6.98 6.19 18.75
CA GLU A 48 7.45 6.47 20.11
C GLU A 48 8.15 5.28 20.77
N SER A 49 7.68 4.05 20.54
CA SER A 49 8.05 2.86 21.33
C SER A 49 8.93 1.86 20.59
N SER A 50 9.34 2.12 19.38
CA SER A 50 10.20 1.20 18.62
C SER A 50 11.53 0.94 19.35
N PRO A 51 11.85 -0.32 19.69
CA PRO A 51 13.02 -0.66 20.51
C PRO A 51 14.34 -0.58 19.73
N ALA A 52 14.31 -0.64 18.40
CA ALA A 52 15.49 -0.71 17.54
C ALA A 52 15.20 -0.16 16.14
N ALA A 53 16.26 0.09 15.39
CA ALA A 53 16.14 0.39 13.95
C ALA A 53 15.60 -0.82 13.18
N ARG A 54 14.94 -0.53 12.04
CA ARG A 54 14.33 -1.54 11.15
C ARG A 54 13.24 -2.37 11.83
N THR A 55 12.50 -1.75 12.74
CA THR A 55 11.35 -2.39 13.38
C THR A 55 10.12 -2.28 12.49
N THR A 56 9.54 -3.43 12.16
CA THR A 56 8.24 -3.53 11.49
C THR A 56 7.21 -4.07 12.47
N VAL A 57 6.11 -3.37 12.62
CA VAL A 57 4.93 -3.80 13.38
C VAL A 57 3.80 -4.06 12.39
N GLN A 58 3.16 -5.21 12.50
CA GLN A 58 1.98 -5.52 11.69
C GLN A 58 0.71 -5.10 12.41
N SER A 59 -0.13 -4.33 11.73
CA SER A 59 -1.47 -4.00 12.22
C SER A 59 -2.31 -5.27 12.37
N PRO A 60 -3.08 -5.42 13.46
CA PRO A 60 -4.00 -6.55 13.64
C PRO A 60 -5.28 -6.42 12.81
N LEU A 61 -5.52 -5.28 12.17
CA LEU A 61 -6.70 -5.08 11.35
C LEU A 61 -6.65 -5.94 10.08
N GLN A 62 -7.81 -6.48 9.70
CA GLN A 62 -7.98 -7.23 8.47
C GLN A 62 -8.80 -6.41 7.46
N TRP A 63 -8.45 -6.50 6.19
CA TRP A 63 -9.20 -5.86 5.12
C TRP A 63 -10.61 -6.42 4.99
N SER A 64 -10.70 -7.75 4.97
CA SER A 64 -11.94 -8.52 4.96
C SER A 64 -11.69 -9.88 5.61
N GLU A 65 -12.76 -10.58 5.97
CA GLU A 65 -12.67 -11.96 6.47
C GLU A 65 -12.16 -12.93 5.39
N ASP A 66 -12.55 -12.68 4.14
CA ASP A 66 -12.06 -13.40 2.98
C ASP A 66 -10.77 -12.75 2.44
N HIS A 67 -9.75 -13.57 2.19
CA HIS A 67 -8.45 -13.15 1.66
C HIS A 67 -8.30 -13.29 0.15
N SER A 68 -9.37 -13.60 -0.57
CA SER A 68 -9.36 -13.79 -2.04
C SER A 68 -8.91 -12.52 -2.80
N TRP A 69 -9.11 -11.33 -2.23
CA TRP A 69 -8.64 -10.08 -2.80
C TRP A 69 -7.13 -10.04 -3.06
N LYS A 70 -6.34 -10.85 -2.33
CA LYS A 70 -4.88 -10.95 -2.52
C LYS A 70 -4.50 -11.61 -3.85
N GLN A 71 -5.42 -12.33 -4.46
CA GLN A 71 -5.16 -13.07 -5.70
C GLN A 71 -5.41 -12.22 -6.96
N ASP A 72 -6.30 -11.24 -6.88
CA ASP A 72 -6.79 -10.55 -8.06
C ASP A 72 -6.55 -9.02 -8.10
N TYR A 73 -6.50 -8.32 -6.97
CA TYR A 73 -6.46 -6.86 -6.95
C TYR A 73 -5.29 -6.20 -7.73
N SER A 74 -4.23 -6.95 -7.98
CA SER A 74 -3.07 -6.49 -8.77
C SER A 74 -2.63 -7.49 -9.84
N ASN A 75 -3.44 -8.49 -10.14
CA ASN A 75 -3.10 -9.52 -11.12
C ASN A 75 -3.54 -9.11 -12.54
N PRO A 76 -2.60 -8.68 -13.42
CA PRO A 76 -2.95 -8.25 -14.78
C PRO A 76 -3.48 -9.39 -15.65
N ALA A 77 -3.21 -10.67 -15.30
CA ALA A 77 -3.71 -11.81 -16.05
C ALA A 77 -5.24 -12.00 -15.98
N LEU A 78 -5.88 -11.38 -14.96
CA LEU A 78 -7.33 -11.42 -14.79
C LEU A 78 -8.06 -10.29 -15.52
N LEU A 79 -7.32 -9.33 -16.09
CA LEU A 79 -7.91 -8.23 -16.85
C LEU A 79 -8.18 -8.66 -18.29
N PRO A 80 -9.31 -8.22 -18.89
CA PRO A 80 -9.54 -8.35 -20.32
C PRO A 80 -8.39 -7.72 -21.11
N PRO A 81 -7.99 -8.30 -22.24
CA PRO A 81 -6.85 -7.80 -23.03
C PRO A 81 -6.99 -6.34 -23.49
N ASP A 82 -8.21 -5.92 -23.81
CA ASP A 82 -8.54 -4.54 -24.21
C ASP A 82 -8.37 -3.56 -23.04
N GLU A 83 -8.79 -3.93 -21.85
CA GLU A 83 -8.61 -3.13 -20.64
C GLU A 83 -7.12 -3.01 -20.26
N LEU A 84 -6.38 -4.10 -20.37
CA LEU A 84 -4.94 -4.10 -20.13
C LEU A 84 -4.20 -3.18 -21.11
N ALA A 85 -4.56 -3.24 -22.39
CA ALA A 85 -4.00 -2.38 -23.43
C ALA A 85 -4.33 -0.90 -23.18
N ARG A 86 -5.55 -0.58 -22.78
CA ARG A 86 -5.99 0.77 -22.44
C ARG A 86 -5.18 1.34 -21.29
N ARG A 87 -5.08 0.62 -20.18
CA ARG A 87 -4.30 1.06 -19.00
C ARG A 87 -2.83 1.25 -19.31
N ARG A 88 -2.28 0.40 -20.15
CA ARG A 88 -0.88 0.54 -20.58
C ARG A 88 -0.66 1.78 -21.43
N ALA A 89 -1.55 2.07 -22.36
CA ALA A 89 -1.50 3.29 -23.18
C ALA A 89 -1.64 4.56 -22.32
N GLU A 90 -2.56 4.58 -21.33
CA GLU A 90 -2.69 5.68 -20.38
C GLU A 90 -1.41 5.90 -19.55
N PHE A 91 -0.81 4.83 -19.04
CA PHE A 91 0.44 4.92 -18.30
C PHE A 91 1.59 5.47 -19.16
N ASP A 92 1.74 5.00 -20.40
CA ASP A 92 2.79 5.46 -21.30
C ASP A 92 2.59 6.94 -21.68
N ALA A 93 1.36 7.38 -21.87
CA ALA A 93 1.03 8.78 -22.11
C ALA A 93 1.39 9.67 -20.91
N GLN A 94 1.02 9.27 -19.70
CA GLN A 94 1.38 10.00 -18.47
C GLN A 94 2.90 10.05 -18.25
N LYS A 95 3.59 8.96 -18.55
CA LYS A 95 5.05 8.88 -18.46
C LYS A 95 5.74 9.82 -19.45
N ALA A 96 5.19 9.97 -20.68
CA ALA A 96 5.71 10.91 -21.67
C ALA A 96 5.56 12.37 -21.19
N ILE A 97 4.38 12.72 -20.64
CA ILE A 97 4.12 14.04 -20.06
C ILE A 97 5.09 14.34 -18.91
N ALA A 98 5.25 13.38 -18.00
CA ALA A 98 6.14 13.55 -16.85
C ALA A 98 7.63 13.73 -17.25
N ARG A 99 8.06 13.12 -18.35
CA ARG A 99 9.41 13.35 -18.90
C ARG A 99 9.56 14.76 -19.43
N GLY A 100 8.59 15.27 -20.20
CA GLY A 100 8.63 16.63 -20.71
C GLY A 100 8.63 17.73 -19.63
N LEU A 101 8.07 17.43 -18.44
CA LEU A 101 8.08 18.38 -17.31
C LEU A 101 9.41 18.41 -16.55
N ARG A 102 10.33 17.45 -16.79
CA ARG A 102 11.65 17.38 -16.16
C ARG A 102 12.76 18.00 -17.00
N GLU A 103 12.48 18.28 -18.25
CA GLU A 103 13.38 18.96 -19.18
C GLU A 103 13.15 20.47 -19.14
#